data_328389d42d3402bf895d7e3a4b40a7e2
#
_entry.id   328389d42d3402bf895d7e3a4b40a7e2
#
_cell.length_a   1.000
_cell.length_b   1.000
_cell.length_c   1.000
_cell.angle_alpha   90.00
_cell.angle_beta   90.00
_cell.angle_gamma   90.00
#
_symmetry.space_group_name_H-M   'P 1'
#
loop_
_entity.id
_entity.type
_entity.pdbx_description
1 polymer ?
#
loop_
_entity_poly.entity_id
_entity_poly.type
_entity_poly.pdbx_seq_one_letter_code
_entity_poly.pdbx_strand_id
1 'polypeptide(L)'
;MTLLPKSLIAATAFLVSGATVWLYAQDRPTFRVKVDMVVLSFEITDNKNRYINGLKPSDLRIYEDGILQKLNTFGEGNKPPVLVNDDGTTRPLVASNAATKEMEKGGATEIRNDAFVGTNVFVLFDTSNYMYRGFVYASDAIADFVRGLDRADSVAVYTFSRNLSRPAPLSRDRNDAIFGLRKAVAGDDSALYNGLLLTLRDAAKVPGRKVVIVFSNGPDNASMVAPDDVRVVAEDEGIPIYVISTSEVSKDPVSSSIFRRISTRTGGKAYFAKTWQKQVEAFENIREDLGNSYTVTYYPQQNPNESFRKINIEVVSDVGKKYHIRARPGYRPRSGF
;
A
#
# COMPACT_ATOMS: atom_id res chain seq x y z
N MET A 1 -20.25 14.07 -85.37
CA MET A 1 -20.71 12.98 -84.50
C MET A 1 -19.55 11.99 -84.44
N THR A 2 -18.63 12.18 -83.53
CA THR A 2 -17.39 11.39 -83.35
C THR A 2 -17.47 10.61 -82.04
N LEU A 3 -17.46 9.34 -82.14
CA LEU A 3 -17.49 8.37 -81.06
C LEU A 3 -16.13 8.32 -80.35
N LEU A 4 -16.06 8.58 -79.05
CA LEU A 4 -14.87 8.38 -78.21
C LEU A 4 -14.63 6.86 -77.98
N PRO A 5 -13.39 6.43 -77.93
CA PRO A 5 -13.05 4.99 -77.84
C PRO A 5 -13.30 4.45 -76.43
N LYS A 6 -13.93 3.29 -76.36
CA LYS A 6 -14.30 2.53 -75.12
C LYS A 6 -13.12 2.07 -74.23
N SER A 7 -11.89 2.39 -74.63
CA SER A 7 -10.67 1.96 -73.88
C SER A 7 -10.20 2.87 -72.74
N LEU A 8 -10.82 4.07 -72.58
CA LEU A 8 -10.43 5.03 -71.54
C LEU A 8 -11.19 4.84 -70.24
N ILE A 9 -12.32 4.09 -70.22
CA ILE A 9 -13.17 3.86 -69.04
C ILE A 9 -12.70 2.71 -68.17
N ALA A 10 -11.91 1.79 -68.71
CA ALA A 10 -11.38 0.62 -67.99
C ALA A 10 -10.14 0.93 -67.12
N ALA A 11 -9.38 1.98 -67.49
CA ALA A 11 -8.15 2.32 -66.74
C ALA A 11 -8.42 3.16 -65.46
N THR A 12 -9.54 3.90 -65.40
CA THR A 12 -9.90 4.69 -64.21
C THR A 12 -10.58 3.86 -63.13
N ALA A 13 -11.20 2.75 -63.46
CA ALA A 13 -11.85 1.85 -62.47
C ALA A 13 -10.84 1.04 -61.64
N PHE A 14 -9.63 0.74 -62.21
CA PHE A 14 -8.59 -0.03 -61.50
C PHE A 14 -7.74 0.78 -60.54
N LEU A 15 -7.68 2.11 -60.69
CA LEU A 15 -6.89 2.98 -59.80
C LEU A 15 -7.71 3.38 -58.53
N VAL A 16 -9.02 3.30 -58.54
CA VAL A 16 -9.86 3.64 -57.37
C VAL A 16 -10.01 2.42 -56.45
N SER A 17 -9.94 1.20 -56.96
CA SER A 17 -10.03 -0.02 -56.12
C SER A 17 -8.71 -0.36 -55.38
N GLY A 18 -7.56 0.13 -55.85
CA GLY A 18 -6.25 -0.07 -55.18
C GLY A 18 -6.05 0.86 -53.94
N ALA A 19 -6.72 2.02 -53.91
CA ALA A 19 -6.55 2.98 -52.82
C ALA A 19 -7.43 2.65 -51.61
N THR A 20 -8.50 1.92 -51.77
CA THR A 20 -9.42 1.55 -50.64
C THR A 20 -8.94 0.35 -49.85
N VAL A 21 -8.04 -0.47 -50.35
CA VAL A 21 -7.49 -1.64 -49.64
C VAL A 21 -6.36 -1.22 -48.66
N TRP A 22 -5.71 -0.08 -48.90
CA TRP A 22 -4.61 0.40 -48.04
C TRP A 22 -5.05 1.14 -46.76
N LEU A 23 -6.30 1.52 -46.62
CA LEU A 23 -6.83 2.22 -45.44
C LEU A 23 -7.35 1.31 -44.31
N TYR A 24 -7.46 0.00 -44.57
CA TYR A 24 -7.94 -0.95 -43.55
C TYR A 24 -6.84 -1.73 -42.82
N ALA A 25 -5.56 -1.42 -43.04
CA ALA A 25 -4.44 -2.18 -42.48
C ALA A 25 -3.74 -1.52 -41.30
N GLN A 26 -4.30 -0.50 -40.64
CA GLN A 26 -3.57 0.26 -39.61
C GLN A 26 -4.24 0.45 -38.26
N ASP A 27 -5.28 -0.29 -37.93
CA ASP A 27 -5.72 -0.37 -36.55
C ASP A 27 -5.46 -1.77 -35.97
N ARG A 28 -4.19 -2.02 -35.61
CA ARG A 28 -3.91 -3.06 -34.63
C ARG A 28 -4.35 -2.50 -33.28
N PRO A 29 -5.35 -3.08 -32.62
CA PRO A 29 -5.72 -2.67 -31.28
C PRO A 29 -4.49 -2.84 -30.38
N THR A 30 -3.87 -1.75 -30.01
CA THR A 30 -2.80 -1.75 -29.01
C THR A 30 -3.47 -1.99 -27.67
N PHE A 31 -3.58 -3.24 -27.25
CA PHE A 31 -3.99 -3.57 -25.89
C PHE A 31 -2.93 -3.03 -24.93
N ARG A 32 -3.17 -1.84 -24.38
CA ARG A 32 -2.39 -1.35 -23.24
C ARG A 32 -2.90 -2.10 -22.00
N VAL A 33 -2.28 -3.22 -21.69
CA VAL A 33 -2.49 -3.88 -20.41
C VAL A 33 -1.85 -2.96 -19.36
N LYS A 34 -2.69 -2.30 -18.56
CA LYS A 34 -2.24 -1.58 -17.39
C LYS A 34 -1.86 -2.62 -16.33
N VAL A 35 -0.60 -3.01 -16.30
CA VAL A 35 -0.08 -3.89 -15.25
C VAL A 35 0.15 -3.02 -14.02
N ASP A 36 -0.69 -3.18 -13.00
CA ASP A 36 -0.53 -2.47 -11.75
C ASP A 36 0.70 -3.01 -11.01
N MET A 37 1.59 -2.10 -10.64
CA MET A 37 2.79 -2.42 -9.86
C MET A 37 2.40 -2.87 -8.45
N VAL A 38 2.89 -4.01 -8.03
CA VAL A 38 2.71 -4.52 -6.68
C VAL A 38 3.75 -3.88 -5.75
N VAL A 39 3.29 -3.27 -4.66
CA VAL A 39 4.12 -2.84 -3.53
C VAL A 39 3.95 -3.86 -2.43
N LEU A 40 5.06 -4.47 -1.99
CA LEU A 40 5.08 -5.49 -0.94
C LEU A 40 6.02 -5.06 0.17
N SER A 41 5.46 -4.81 1.36
CA SER A 41 6.22 -4.57 2.58
C SER A 41 6.22 -5.83 3.45
N PHE A 42 7.37 -6.14 4.03
CA PHE A 42 7.53 -7.32 4.89
C PHE A 42 8.67 -7.12 5.89
N GLU A 43 8.65 -7.90 6.94
CA GLU A 43 9.70 -7.94 7.96
C GLU A 43 10.26 -9.35 8.05
N ILE A 44 11.54 -9.42 8.35
CA ILE A 44 12.26 -10.67 8.54
C ILE A 44 12.89 -10.66 9.93
N THR A 45 12.60 -11.68 10.73
CA THR A 45 13.20 -11.86 12.05
C THR A 45 13.79 -13.26 12.21
N ASP A 46 14.74 -13.39 13.12
CA ASP A 46 15.28 -14.68 13.53
C ASP A 46 14.36 -15.37 14.58
N ASN A 47 14.75 -16.56 15.03
CA ASN A 47 14.02 -17.33 16.05
C ASN A 47 13.98 -16.64 17.44
N LYS A 48 14.74 -15.54 17.64
CA LYS A 48 14.73 -14.71 18.85
C LYS A 48 13.97 -13.40 18.64
N ASN A 49 13.19 -13.29 17.56
CA ASN A 49 12.46 -12.09 17.14
C ASN A 49 13.35 -10.87 16.88
N ARG A 50 14.64 -11.03 16.57
CA ARG A 50 15.53 -9.93 16.19
C ARG A 50 15.41 -9.70 14.69
N TYR A 51 15.29 -8.45 14.28
CA TYR A 51 15.20 -8.09 12.86
C TYR A 51 16.49 -8.47 12.12
N ILE A 52 16.32 -8.97 10.92
CA ILE A 52 17.41 -9.28 9.99
C ILE A 52 17.47 -8.13 8.99
N ASN A 53 18.48 -7.31 9.13
CA ASN A 53 18.73 -6.12 8.31
C ASN A 53 19.93 -6.34 7.38
N GLY A 54 20.05 -5.48 6.34
CA GLY A 54 21.19 -5.48 5.44
C GLY A 54 21.14 -6.54 4.35
N LEU A 55 19.98 -7.21 4.13
CA LEU A 55 19.80 -8.10 3.00
C LEU A 55 19.83 -7.32 1.70
N LYS A 56 20.32 -7.97 0.64
CA LYS A 56 20.34 -7.44 -0.73
C LYS A 56 19.17 -8.03 -1.54
N PRO A 57 18.79 -7.43 -2.67
CA PRO A 57 17.79 -8.01 -3.56
C PRO A 57 18.13 -9.45 -3.98
N SER A 58 19.44 -9.76 -4.16
CA SER A 58 19.92 -11.10 -4.50
C SER A 58 19.67 -12.16 -3.43
N ASP A 59 19.50 -11.73 -2.17
CA ASP A 59 19.27 -12.61 -1.03
C ASP A 59 17.81 -13.06 -0.91
N LEU A 60 16.92 -12.49 -1.74
CA LEU A 60 15.49 -12.69 -1.67
C LEU A 60 14.93 -13.30 -2.96
N ARG A 61 13.91 -14.13 -2.80
CA ARG A 61 13.06 -14.62 -3.89
C ARG A 61 11.61 -14.36 -3.52
N ILE A 62 10.89 -13.69 -4.40
CA ILE A 62 9.47 -13.42 -4.25
C ILE A 62 8.72 -14.24 -5.28
N TYR A 63 7.72 -14.99 -4.85
CA TYR A 63 6.89 -15.81 -5.73
C TYR A 63 5.42 -15.39 -5.61
N GLU A 64 4.72 -15.40 -6.74
CA GLU A 64 3.25 -15.39 -6.80
C GLU A 64 2.77 -16.73 -7.35
N ASP A 65 1.99 -17.47 -6.58
CA ASP A 65 1.49 -18.81 -6.96
C ASP A 65 2.62 -19.74 -7.46
N GLY A 66 3.84 -19.59 -6.93
CA GLY A 66 5.02 -20.33 -7.36
C GLY A 66 5.78 -19.73 -8.54
N ILE A 67 5.30 -18.65 -9.15
CA ILE A 67 5.96 -17.94 -10.25
C ILE A 67 6.93 -16.90 -9.65
N LEU A 68 8.22 -17.04 -9.93
CA LEU A 68 9.26 -16.11 -9.48
C LEU A 68 9.01 -14.70 -10.07
N GLN A 69 9.02 -13.70 -9.22
CA GLN A 69 8.82 -12.31 -9.59
C GLN A 69 10.17 -11.58 -9.72
N LYS A 70 10.26 -10.70 -10.71
CA LYS A 70 11.41 -9.85 -10.93
C LYS A 70 11.24 -8.56 -10.17
N LEU A 71 12.15 -8.26 -9.24
CA LEU A 71 12.11 -7.04 -8.45
C LEU A 71 12.42 -5.83 -9.33
N ASN A 72 11.65 -4.76 -9.14
CA ASN A 72 11.87 -3.46 -9.80
C ASN A 72 12.57 -2.48 -8.85
N THR A 73 12.10 -2.38 -7.60
CA THR A 73 12.77 -1.59 -6.56
C THR A 73 12.93 -2.41 -5.30
N PHE A 74 13.91 -1.99 -4.49
CA PHE A 74 14.19 -2.57 -3.19
C PHE A 74 14.53 -1.46 -2.20
N GLY A 75 13.92 -1.49 -1.03
CA GLY A 75 14.16 -0.56 0.07
C GLY A 75 14.22 -1.28 1.42
N GLU A 76 14.97 -0.73 2.35
CA GLU A 76 15.08 -1.19 3.73
C GLU A 76 14.82 -0.02 4.67
N GLY A 77 13.85 -0.17 5.55
CA GLY A 77 13.46 0.87 6.51
C GLY A 77 13.12 2.19 5.80
N ASN A 78 13.69 3.26 6.29
CA ASN A 78 13.52 4.61 5.74
C ASN A 78 14.65 5.04 4.79
N LYS A 79 15.55 4.11 4.42
CA LYS A 79 16.57 4.38 3.43
C LYS A 79 15.93 4.61 2.06
N PRO A 80 16.49 5.50 1.23
CA PRO A 80 16.03 5.65 -0.15
C PRO A 80 16.05 4.31 -0.87
N PRO A 81 14.96 3.93 -1.57
CA PRO A 81 14.93 2.69 -2.32
C PRO A 81 15.89 2.74 -3.51
N VAL A 82 16.34 1.58 -3.94
CA VAL A 82 17.19 1.39 -5.11
C VAL A 82 16.43 0.69 -6.22
N LEU A 83 16.76 1.00 -7.46
CA LEU A 83 16.32 0.22 -8.64
C LEU A 83 17.14 -1.08 -8.69
N VAL A 84 16.47 -2.17 -9.02
CA VAL A 84 17.09 -3.48 -9.25
C VAL A 84 17.18 -3.72 -10.75
N ASN A 85 18.40 -3.88 -11.27
CA ASN A 85 18.63 -4.19 -12.68
C ASN A 85 18.41 -5.68 -12.95
N ASP A 86 18.37 -6.05 -14.24
CA ASP A 86 18.14 -7.43 -14.69
C ASP A 86 19.24 -8.40 -14.26
N ASP A 87 20.46 -7.90 -14.10
CA ASP A 87 21.62 -8.65 -13.60
C ASP A 87 21.68 -8.75 -12.07
N GLY A 88 20.67 -8.21 -11.35
CA GLY A 88 20.61 -8.19 -9.89
C GLY A 88 21.44 -7.08 -9.25
N THR A 89 22.16 -6.27 -10.02
CA THR A 89 22.85 -5.09 -9.49
C THR A 89 21.84 -4.00 -9.11
N THR A 90 22.25 -3.08 -8.26
CA THR A 90 21.39 -1.99 -7.82
C THR A 90 21.96 -0.64 -8.20
N ARG A 91 21.06 0.31 -8.51
CA ARG A 91 21.41 1.71 -8.74
C ARG A 91 20.48 2.62 -7.94
N PRO A 92 20.96 3.79 -7.49
CA PRO A 92 20.11 4.75 -6.81
C PRO A 92 18.89 5.12 -7.65
N LEU A 93 17.75 5.25 -7.02
CA LEU A 93 16.56 5.83 -7.62
C LEU A 93 16.79 7.36 -7.68
N VAL A 94 17.49 7.85 -8.71
CA VAL A 94 17.81 9.28 -8.84
C VAL A 94 16.57 10.01 -9.34
N ALA A 95 16.18 11.10 -8.66
CA ALA A 95 15.19 12.03 -9.19
C ALA A 95 15.78 12.66 -10.47
N SER A 96 15.26 12.26 -11.63
CA SER A 96 15.66 12.86 -12.89
C SER A 96 15.07 14.29 -13.00
N ASN A 97 15.80 15.28 -12.53
CA ASN A 97 15.52 16.68 -12.82
C ASN A 97 15.84 17.06 -14.29
N ALA A 98 16.33 16.11 -15.09
CA ALA A 98 16.82 16.36 -16.45
C ALA A 98 15.85 15.94 -17.58
N ALA A 99 14.77 15.16 -17.28
CA ALA A 99 13.88 14.63 -18.32
C ALA A 99 12.62 15.46 -18.61
N THR A 100 12.51 16.68 -18.07
CA THR A 100 11.29 17.50 -18.18
C THR A 100 11.07 18.12 -19.56
N LYS A 101 11.89 17.85 -20.57
CA LYS A 101 11.76 18.52 -21.89
C LYS A 101 11.50 17.62 -23.09
N GLU A 102 11.55 16.31 -22.99
CA GLU A 102 11.40 15.43 -24.19
C GLU A 102 10.30 14.35 -24.13
N MET A 103 9.53 14.20 -23.05
CA MET A 103 8.55 13.10 -22.92
C MET A 103 7.08 13.55 -22.85
N GLU A 104 6.69 14.63 -23.51
CA GLU A 104 5.26 15.00 -23.65
C GLU A 104 4.45 14.12 -24.63
N LYS A 105 5.02 13.06 -25.20
CA LYS A 105 4.36 12.22 -26.22
C LYS A 105 4.12 10.75 -25.86
N GLY A 106 4.42 10.32 -24.66
CA GLY A 106 4.16 8.94 -24.25
C GLY A 106 3.66 8.88 -22.82
N GLY A 107 2.36 8.66 -22.61
CA GLY A 107 1.67 8.63 -21.32
C GLY A 107 2.13 7.58 -20.31
N ALA A 108 3.42 7.57 -19.97
CA ALA A 108 3.95 6.87 -18.81
C ALA A 108 3.94 7.87 -17.66
N THR A 109 3.13 7.63 -16.64
CA THR A 109 3.12 8.40 -15.40
C THR A 109 4.51 8.28 -14.77
N GLU A 110 5.30 9.35 -14.80
CA GLU A 110 6.57 9.42 -14.06
C GLU A 110 6.25 9.25 -12.57
N ILE A 111 6.70 8.13 -12.00
CA ILE A 111 6.63 7.90 -10.56
C ILE A 111 7.67 8.84 -9.94
N ARG A 112 7.20 9.88 -9.25
CA ARG A 112 8.08 10.80 -8.51
C ARG A 112 8.84 10.03 -7.44
N ASN A 113 10.16 10.00 -7.53
CA ASN A 113 11.05 9.21 -6.69
C ASN A 113 10.96 9.55 -5.20
N ASP A 114 10.61 10.79 -4.86
CA ASP A 114 10.40 11.26 -3.49
C ASP A 114 9.17 10.62 -2.80
N ALA A 115 8.21 10.09 -3.59
CA ALA A 115 7.05 9.37 -3.08
C ALA A 115 7.38 8.01 -2.43
N PHE A 116 8.58 7.46 -2.68
CA PHE A 116 9.01 6.17 -2.13
C PHE A 116 10.02 6.33 -0.97
N VAL A 117 10.36 7.54 -0.57
CA VAL A 117 11.24 7.80 0.57
C VAL A 117 10.39 8.00 1.83
N GLY A 118 10.61 7.16 2.84
CA GLY A 118 9.83 7.15 4.07
C GLY A 118 8.51 6.38 3.93
N THR A 119 7.71 6.47 4.97
CA THR A 119 6.40 5.80 5.07
C THR A 119 5.28 6.84 5.21
N ASN A 120 4.19 6.63 4.49
CA ASN A 120 2.97 7.41 4.67
C ASN A 120 2.12 6.73 5.76
N VAL A 121 2.10 7.33 6.95
CA VAL A 121 1.43 6.81 8.14
C VAL A 121 0.06 7.45 8.29
N PHE A 122 -0.98 6.65 8.27
CA PHE A 122 -2.36 7.08 8.49
C PHE A 122 -2.80 6.63 9.89
N VAL A 123 -2.93 7.55 10.81
CA VAL A 123 -3.43 7.26 12.17
C VAL A 123 -4.93 7.43 12.17
N LEU A 124 -5.65 6.37 12.50
CA LEU A 124 -7.11 6.36 12.67
C LEU A 124 -7.42 6.21 14.16
N PHE A 125 -7.86 7.30 14.77
CA PHE A 125 -8.11 7.39 16.21
C PHE A 125 -9.60 7.34 16.50
N ASP A 126 -9.99 6.42 17.37
CA ASP A 126 -11.35 6.26 17.87
C ASP A 126 -11.67 7.37 18.89
N THR A 127 -12.69 8.16 18.60
CA THR A 127 -13.21 9.23 19.46
C THR A 127 -14.63 8.95 19.94
N SER A 128 -15.11 7.71 19.81
CA SER A 128 -16.42 7.30 20.29
C SER A 128 -16.51 7.32 21.84
N ASN A 129 -17.72 7.20 22.34
CA ASN A 129 -17.98 7.14 23.78
C ASN A 129 -17.27 5.97 24.47
N TYR A 130 -16.95 4.91 23.75
CA TYR A 130 -16.16 3.78 24.26
C TYR A 130 -14.74 4.19 24.67
N MET A 131 -14.17 5.23 24.04
CA MET A 131 -12.81 5.75 24.31
C MET A 131 -12.77 6.87 25.36
N TYR A 132 -13.92 7.35 25.84
CA TYR A 132 -14.02 8.55 26.67
C TYR A 132 -13.04 8.60 27.86
N ARG A 133 -12.89 7.50 28.60
CA ARG A 133 -12.01 7.44 29.80
C ARG A 133 -10.52 7.44 29.46
N GLY A 134 -10.15 7.06 28.22
CA GLY A 134 -8.76 6.96 27.76
C GLY A 134 -8.34 8.05 26.79
N PHE A 135 -9.25 8.92 26.39
CA PHE A 135 -9.09 9.85 25.28
C PHE A 135 -7.82 10.72 25.38
N VAL A 136 -7.59 11.34 26.53
CA VAL A 136 -6.44 12.23 26.75
C VAL A 136 -5.13 11.46 26.67
N TYR A 137 -5.02 10.34 27.38
CA TYR A 137 -3.82 9.49 27.35
C TYR A 137 -3.56 8.91 25.98
N ALA A 138 -4.60 8.54 25.26
CA ALA A 138 -4.51 8.07 23.89
C ALA A 138 -3.97 9.16 22.95
N SER A 139 -4.50 10.35 23.05
CA SER A 139 -4.05 11.51 22.27
C SER A 139 -2.56 11.83 22.53
N ASP A 140 -2.13 11.79 23.79
CA ASP A 140 -0.74 12.02 24.17
C ASP A 140 0.19 10.92 23.63
N ALA A 141 -0.21 9.64 23.77
CA ALA A 141 0.56 8.51 23.24
C ALA A 141 0.71 8.58 21.70
N ILE A 142 -0.36 8.96 20.99
CA ILE A 142 -0.31 9.18 19.54
C ILE A 142 0.61 10.36 19.20
N ALA A 143 0.54 11.46 19.96
CA ALA A 143 1.40 12.62 19.74
C ALA A 143 2.89 12.28 19.94
N ASP A 144 3.22 11.49 20.94
CA ASP A 144 4.60 11.04 21.20
C ASP A 144 5.08 10.08 20.10
N PHE A 145 4.23 9.18 19.64
CA PHE A 145 4.52 8.34 18.47
C PHE A 145 4.85 9.20 17.24
N VAL A 146 4.00 10.20 16.94
CA VAL A 146 4.18 11.10 15.79
C VAL A 146 5.51 11.86 15.89
N ARG A 147 5.88 12.37 17.07
CA ARG A 147 7.17 13.05 17.29
C ARG A 147 8.37 12.14 17.07
N GLY A 148 8.23 10.86 17.40
CA GLY A 148 9.31 9.87 17.28
C GLY A 148 9.45 9.24 15.90
N LEU A 149 8.60 9.55 14.92
CA LEU A 149 8.74 9.04 13.55
C LEU A 149 9.95 9.64 12.83
N ASP A 150 10.50 8.89 11.87
CA ASP A 150 11.61 9.36 11.02
C ASP A 150 11.21 10.63 10.24
N ARG A 151 12.18 11.51 9.96
CA ARG A 151 11.93 12.76 9.23
C ARG A 151 11.42 12.53 7.80
N ALA A 152 11.74 11.40 7.21
CA ALA A 152 11.27 11.03 5.87
C ALA A 152 9.79 10.62 5.86
N ASP A 153 9.21 10.22 7.00
CA ASP A 153 7.83 9.79 7.09
C ASP A 153 6.85 10.97 6.99
N SER A 154 5.69 10.71 6.42
CA SER A 154 4.55 11.63 6.40
C SER A 154 3.43 11.07 7.27
N VAL A 155 2.68 11.93 7.94
CA VAL A 155 1.59 11.50 8.83
C VAL A 155 0.30 12.21 8.48
N ALA A 156 -0.79 11.46 8.42
CA ALA A 156 -2.16 11.97 8.40
C ALA A 156 -2.88 11.52 9.67
N VAL A 157 -3.76 12.35 10.20
CA VAL A 157 -4.61 11.99 11.34
C VAL A 157 -6.06 11.99 10.91
N TYR A 158 -6.69 10.87 11.16
CA TYR A 158 -8.12 10.63 11.02
C TYR A 158 -8.71 10.32 12.38
N THR A 159 -9.90 10.82 12.64
CA THR A 159 -10.66 10.45 13.82
C THR A 159 -12.03 9.95 13.42
N PHE A 160 -12.57 9.03 14.16
CA PHE A 160 -13.91 8.53 13.92
C PHE A 160 -14.70 8.36 15.21
N SER A 161 -15.97 8.57 15.08
CA SER A 161 -17.04 8.09 15.95
C SER A 161 -18.10 7.48 15.03
N ARG A 162 -19.29 8.04 14.93
CA ARG A 162 -20.27 7.69 13.90
C ARG A 162 -19.80 8.08 12.49
N ASN A 163 -19.09 9.20 12.37
CA ASN A 163 -18.55 9.74 11.13
C ASN A 163 -17.03 9.84 11.17
N LEU A 164 -16.40 9.76 10.00
CA LEU A 164 -14.98 9.99 9.82
C LEU A 164 -14.69 11.49 9.72
N SER A 165 -13.71 11.96 10.49
CA SER A 165 -13.11 13.29 10.35
C SER A 165 -11.63 13.18 9.93
N ARG A 166 -11.12 14.21 9.25
CA ARG A 166 -9.74 14.29 8.75
C ARG A 166 -9.06 15.55 9.31
N PRO A 167 -8.78 15.59 10.63
CA PRO A 167 -8.27 16.79 11.27
C PRO A 167 -6.85 17.20 10.85
N ALA A 168 -6.05 16.27 10.31
CA ALA A 168 -4.74 16.57 9.74
C ALA A 168 -4.53 15.83 8.41
N PRO A 169 -4.29 16.55 7.30
CA PRO A 169 -3.90 15.95 6.04
C PRO A 169 -2.51 15.30 6.13
N LEU A 170 -2.16 14.48 5.14
CA LEU A 170 -0.84 13.85 5.06
C LEU A 170 0.25 14.93 4.92
N SER A 171 1.14 15.02 5.90
CA SER A 171 2.19 16.03 5.98
C SER A 171 3.47 15.45 6.62
N ARG A 172 4.63 15.99 6.24
CA ARG A 172 5.90 15.76 6.93
C ARG A 172 6.06 16.64 8.16
N ASP A 173 5.30 17.72 8.26
CA ASP A 173 5.28 18.56 9.46
C ASP A 173 4.48 17.86 10.57
N ARG A 174 5.17 17.48 11.63
CA ARG A 174 4.58 16.82 12.80
C ARG A 174 3.56 17.69 13.53
N ASN A 175 3.74 19.00 13.44
CA ASN A 175 2.82 19.95 14.08
C ASN A 175 1.42 19.85 13.50
N ASP A 176 1.28 19.62 12.19
CA ASP A 176 -0.02 19.42 11.55
C ASP A 176 -0.79 18.27 12.21
N ALA A 177 -0.13 17.12 12.37
CA ALA A 177 -0.72 15.94 12.99
C ALA A 177 -1.05 16.16 14.48
N ILE A 178 -0.12 16.76 15.25
CA ILE A 178 -0.31 17.04 16.67
C ILE A 178 -1.44 18.06 16.88
N PHE A 179 -1.51 19.08 16.02
CA PHE A 179 -2.58 20.07 16.07
C PHE A 179 -3.94 19.47 15.68
N GLY A 180 -3.95 18.58 14.69
CA GLY A 180 -5.14 17.83 14.31
C GLY A 180 -5.66 16.95 15.44
N LEU A 181 -4.78 16.25 16.17
CA LEU A 181 -5.16 15.46 17.35
C LEU A 181 -5.85 16.29 18.43
N ARG A 182 -5.35 17.50 18.68
CA ARG A 182 -5.94 18.42 19.67
C ARG A 182 -7.33 18.94 19.25
N LYS A 183 -7.67 18.88 17.97
CA LYS A 183 -8.99 19.24 17.44
C LYS A 183 -9.96 18.05 17.43
N ALA A 184 -9.52 16.87 17.84
CA ALA A 184 -10.38 15.69 17.90
C ALA A 184 -11.55 15.94 18.87
N VAL A 185 -12.76 15.63 18.41
CA VAL A 185 -14.00 15.83 19.18
C VAL A 185 -14.55 14.45 19.53
N ALA A 186 -14.91 14.29 20.80
CA ALA A 186 -15.60 13.09 21.26
C ALA A 186 -16.98 12.96 20.61
N GLY A 187 -17.35 11.74 20.24
CA GLY A 187 -18.66 11.40 19.68
C GLY A 187 -19.29 10.22 20.41
N ASP A 188 -20.46 9.79 19.96
CA ASP A 188 -21.24 8.76 20.66
C ASP A 188 -20.95 7.35 20.16
N ASP A 189 -21.36 7.05 18.91
CA ASP A 189 -21.27 5.71 18.34
C ASP A 189 -19.88 5.43 17.77
N SER A 190 -19.56 4.14 17.60
CA SER A 190 -18.35 3.68 16.94
C SER A 190 -18.67 3.05 15.59
N ALA A 191 -18.26 3.71 14.49
CA ALA A 191 -18.30 3.18 13.13
C ALA A 191 -16.88 2.89 12.63
N LEU A 192 -16.16 2.03 13.36
CA LEU A 192 -14.76 1.69 13.13
C LEU A 192 -14.48 1.18 11.71
N TYR A 193 -15.28 0.22 11.24
CA TYR A 193 -15.02 -0.40 9.94
C TYR A 193 -15.37 0.55 8.78
N ASN A 194 -16.39 1.40 8.91
CA ASN A 194 -16.65 2.47 7.96
C ASN A 194 -15.47 3.46 7.91
N GLY A 195 -15.00 3.91 9.09
CA GLY A 195 -13.86 4.82 9.21
C GLY A 195 -12.59 4.23 8.61
N LEU A 196 -12.31 2.96 8.92
CA LEU A 196 -11.14 2.24 8.41
C LEU A 196 -11.21 2.06 6.88
N LEU A 197 -12.36 1.68 6.33
CA LEU A 197 -12.54 1.57 4.88
C LEU A 197 -12.27 2.90 4.16
N LEU A 198 -12.80 3.99 4.66
CA LEU A 198 -12.59 5.32 4.07
C LEU A 198 -11.12 5.77 4.18
N THR A 199 -10.46 5.49 5.31
CA THR A 199 -9.04 5.75 5.50
C THR A 199 -8.19 4.96 4.51
N LEU A 200 -8.49 3.68 4.29
CA LEU A 200 -7.82 2.83 3.31
C LEU A 200 -7.99 3.35 1.88
N ARG A 201 -9.19 3.79 1.51
CA ARG A 201 -9.47 4.40 0.19
C ARG A 201 -8.69 5.68 -0.05
N ASP A 202 -8.50 6.50 0.99
CA ASP A 202 -7.67 7.69 0.88
C ASP A 202 -6.18 7.32 0.80
N ALA A 203 -5.73 6.39 1.63
CA ALA A 203 -4.35 5.88 1.61
C ALA A 203 -4.00 5.23 0.26
N ALA A 204 -4.93 4.50 -0.37
CA ALA A 204 -4.72 3.85 -1.66
C ALA A 204 -4.37 4.83 -2.80
N LYS A 205 -4.82 6.09 -2.71
CA LYS A 205 -4.52 7.14 -3.69
C LYS A 205 -3.10 7.70 -3.56
N VAL A 206 -2.44 7.44 -2.42
CA VAL A 206 -1.10 7.96 -2.15
C VAL A 206 -0.06 6.97 -2.68
N PRO A 207 0.92 7.40 -3.48
CA PRO A 207 1.99 6.53 -3.96
C PRO A 207 2.96 6.16 -2.83
N GLY A 208 3.75 5.11 -3.05
CA GLY A 208 4.79 4.67 -2.13
C GLY A 208 4.30 3.78 -0.99
N ARG A 209 5.18 3.59 -0.01
CA ARG A 209 4.93 2.78 1.18
C ARG A 209 3.92 3.47 2.09
N LYS A 210 2.96 2.72 2.59
CA LYS A 210 1.89 3.23 3.46
C LYS A 210 1.50 2.22 4.51
N VAL A 211 0.99 2.73 5.62
CA VAL A 211 0.50 1.94 6.75
C VAL A 211 -0.69 2.65 7.39
N VAL A 212 -1.65 1.88 7.87
CA VAL A 212 -2.74 2.40 8.71
C VAL A 212 -2.55 1.90 10.15
N ILE A 213 -2.59 2.82 11.11
CA ILE A 213 -2.52 2.51 12.53
C ILE A 213 -3.86 2.88 13.15
N VAL A 214 -4.59 1.88 13.61
CA VAL A 214 -5.87 2.03 14.29
C VAL A 214 -5.62 2.07 15.79
N PHE A 215 -6.14 3.10 16.45
CA PHE A 215 -6.18 3.17 17.90
C PHE A 215 -7.64 3.18 18.37
N SER A 216 -8.09 2.09 18.98
CA SER A 216 -9.49 1.90 19.40
C SER A 216 -9.58 0.93 20.57
N ASN A 217 -10.69 0.92 21.28
CA ASN A 217 -10.95 -0.13 22.26
C ASN A 217 -11.77 -1.32 21.74
N GLY A 218 -12.26 -1.27 20.51
CA GLY A 218 -12.75 -2.46 19.81
C GLY A 218 -14.19 -2.48 19.36
N PRO A 219 -15.21 -2.20 20.20
CA PRO A 219 -16.58 -2.35 19.78
C PRO A 219 -16.95 -1.46 18.60
N ASP A 220 -17.70 -2.03 17.66
CA ASP A 220 -18.32 -1.32 16.53
C ASP A 220 -19.83 -1.55 16.60
N ASN A 221 -20.59 -0.47 16.66
CA ASN A 221 -22.05 -0.50 16.75
C ASN A 221 -22.77 0.30 15.66
N ALA A 222 -22.01 0.93 14.76
CA ALA A 222 -22.59 1.84 13.78
C ALA A 222 -22.05 1.65 12.34
N SER A 223 -21.12 0.71 12.11
CA SER A 223 -20.65 0.43 10.75
C SER A 223 -21.69 -0.33 9.95
N MET A 224 -21.75 0.00 8.65
CA MET A 224 -22.55 -0.71 7.66
C MET A 224 -21.73 -1.73 6.87
N VAL A 225 -20.40 -1.62 6.87
CA VAL A 225 -19.50 -2.54 6.19
C VAL A 225 -19.00 -3.62 7.14
N ALA A 226 -18.76 -4.81 6.60
CA ALA A 226 -18.23 -5.91 7.39
C ALA A 226 -16.70 -5.78 7.57
N PRO A 227 -16.13 -6.29 8.69
CA PRO A 227 -14.69 -6.30 8.91
C PRO A 227 -13.90 -6.99 7.79
N ASP A 228 -14.47 -8.01 7.18
CA ASP A 228 -13.84 -8.75 6.08
C ASP A 228 -13.75 -7.94 4.79
N ASP A 229 -14.70 -7.08 4.49
CA ASP A 229 -14.63 -6.17 3.34
C ASP A 229 -13.46 -5.19 3.49
N VAL A 230 -13.28 -4.67 4.69
CA VAL A 230 -12.13 -3.79 5.01
C VAL A 230 -10.81 -4.52 4.87
N ARG A 231 -10.73 -5.75 5.37
CA ARG A 231 -9.55 -6.60 5.25
C ARG A 231 -9.18 -6.86 3.79
N VAL A 232 -10.17 -7.20 2.96
CA VAL A 232 -9.95 -7.46 1.53
C VAL A 232 -9.37 -6.24 0.83
N VAL A 233 -9.93 -5.05 1.07
CA VAL A 233 -9.40 -3.80 0.49
C VAL A 233 -7.96 -3.56 0.92
N ALA A 234 -7.63 -3.75 2.19
CA ALA A 234 -6.27 -3.54 2.69
C ALA A 234 -5.26 -4.57 2.12
N GLU A 235 -5.66 -5.85 1.99
CA GLU A 235 -4.86 -6.89 1.34
C GLU A 235 -4.56 -6.52 -0.12
N ASP A 236 -5.58 -6.15 -0.88
CA ASP A 236 -5.46 -5.89 -2.32
C ASP A 236 -4.64 -4.61 -2.58
N GLU A 237 -4.81 -3.57 -1.76
CA GLU A 237 -4.03 -2.33 -1.84
C GLU A 237 -2.61 -2.44 -1.25
N GLY A 238 -2.27 -3.56 -0.58
CA GLY A 238 -0.98 -3.76 0.07
C GLY A 238 -0.72 -2.81 1.23
N ILE A 239 -1.75 -2.48 2.00
CA ILE A 239 -1.68 -1.55 3.12
C ILE A 239 -1.69 -2.34 4.44
N PRO A 240 -0.55 -2.49 5.13
CA PRO A 240 -0.53 -3.10 6.45
C PRO A 240 -1.38 -2.31 7.45
N ILE A 241 -2.17 -3.04 8.26
CA ILE A 241 -2.96 -2.45 9.33
C ILE A 241 -2.40 -2.87 10.66
N TYR A 242 -1.92 -1.90 11.43
CA TYR A 242 -1.60 -2.07 12.84
C TYR A 242 -2.79 -1.66 13.69
N VAL A 243 -3.06 -2.41 14.74
CA VAL A 243 -4.13 -2.08 15.68
C VAL A 243 -3.56 -1.99 17.09
N ILE A 244 -3.82 -0.89 17.79
CA ILE A 244 -3.59 -0.76 19.22
C ILE A 244 -4.96 -0.71 19.89
N SER A 245 -5.33 -1.82 20.53
CA SER A 245 -6.58 -1.92 21.27
C SER A 245 -6.34 -1.64 22.75
N THR A 246 -7.16 -0.74 23.31
CA THR A 246 -7.12 -0.43 24.75
C THR A 246 -7.94 -1.42 25.59
N SER A 247 -8.71 -2.31 24.95
CA SER A 247 -9.45 -3.37 25.61
C SER A 247 -8.61 -4.59 25.96
N GLU A 248 -8.98 -5.28 27.02
CA GLU A 248 -8.48 -6.62 27.33
C GLU A 248 -9.11 -7.64 26.39
N VAL A 249 -8.29 -8.60 25.91
CA VAL A 249 -8.76 -9.71 25.07
C VAL A 249 -9.89 -10.50 25.72
N SER A 250 -9.83 -10.68 27.04
CA SER A 250 -10.84 -11.40 27.82
C SER A 250 -12.18 -10.69 27.92
N LYS A 251 -12.17 -9.35 27.80
CA LYS A 251 -13.39 -8.53 27.90
C LYS A 251 -14.11 -8.38 26.58
N ASP A 252 -13.36 -8.39 25.47
CA ASP A 252 -13.89 -8.32 24.11
C ASP A 252 -13.15 -9.30 23.20
N PRO A 253 -13.43 -10.60 23.30
CA PRO A 253 -12.79 -11.61 22.49
C PRO A 253 -13.16 -11.52 21.01
N VAL A 254 -14.34 -10.99 20.69
CA VAL A 254 -14.83 -10.86 19.30
C VAL A 254 -14.00 -9.82 18.56
N SER A 255 -13.96 -8.56 19.05
CA SER A 255 -13.16 -7.51 18.43
C SER A 255 -11.67 -7.88 18.42
N SER A 256 -11.17 -8.50 19.48
CA SER A 256 -9.78 -8.97 19.57
C SER A 256 -9.44 -9.98 18.47
N SER A 257 -10.33 -10.92 18.18
CA SER A 257 -10.17 -11.89 17.10
C SER A 257 -10.17 -11.22 15.72
N ILE A 258 -11.10 -10.29 15.50
CA ILE A 258 -11.19 -9.51 14.25
C ILE A 258 -9.91 -8.69 14.05
N PHE A 259 -9.43 -7.99 15.06
CA PHE A 259 -8.21 -7.18 15.00
C PHE A 259 -6.98 -8.00 14.65
N ARG A 260 -6.78 -9.15 15.31
CA ARG A 260 -5.69 -10.08 14.97
C ARG A 260 -5.78 -10.52 13.51
N ARG A 261 -6.99 -10.90 13.05
CA ARG A 261 -7.21 -11.37 11.69
C ARG A 261 -6.90 -10.29 10.66
N ILE A 262 -7.44 -9.07 10.82
CA ILE A 262 -7.20 -7.96 9.92
C ILE A 262 -5.70 -7.64 9.87
N SER A 263 -5.05 -7.47 11.02
CA SER A 263 -3.63 -7.13 11.08
C SER A 263 -2.75 -8.20 10.44
N THR A 264 -2.91 -9.47 10.84
CA THR A 264 -2.09 -10.57 10.31
C THR A 264 -2.26 -10.73 8.79
N ARG A 265 -3.48 -10.63 8.30
CA ARG A 265 -3.78 -10.80 6.88
C ARG A 265 -3.26 -9.66 6.01
N THR A 266 -3.02 -8.49 6.58
CA THR A 266 -2.49 -7.33 5.86
C THR A 266 -0.98 -7.13 6.04
N GLY A 267 -0.32 -7.99 6.84
CA GLY A 267 1.11 -7.88 7.15
C GLY A 267 1.43 -6.95 8.33
N GLY A 268 0.40 -6.46 9.03
CA GLY A 268 0.55 -5.67 10.26
C GLY A 268 0.49 -6.51 11.53
N LYS A 269 0.18 -5.88 12.67
CA LYS A 269 0.17 -6.49 13.99
C LYS A 269 -0.89 -5.87 14.92
N ALA A 270 -1.52 -6.67 15.75
CA ALA A 270 -2.48 -6.19 16.75
C ALA A 270 -1.86 -6.25 18.15
N TYR A 271 -1.92 -5.13 18.86
CA TYR A 271 -1.48 -4.95 20.24
C TYR A 271 -2.69 -4.74 21.14
N PHE A 272 -2.70 -5.39 22.31
CA PHE A 272 -3.75 -5.24 23.31
C PHE A 272 -3.15 -4.56 24.53
N ALA A 273 -3.30 -3.25 24.59
CA ALA A 273 -2.56 -2.32 25.43
C ALA A 273 -3.50 -1.57 26.39
N LYS A 274 -3.95 -2.26 27.46
CA LYS A 274 -4.87 -1.70 28.45
C LYS A 274 -4.32 -0.48 29.18
N THR A 275 -3.00 -0.49 29.47
CA THR A 275 -2.35 0.58 30.23
C THR A 275 -1.61 1.54 29.30
N TRP A 276 -1.43 2.79 29.73
CA TRP A 276 -0.72 3.78 28.95
C TRP A 276 0.73 3.34 28.62
N GLN A 277 1.41 2.65 29.55
CA GLN A 277 2.77 2.08 29.31
C GLN A 277 2.75 1.08 28.16
N LYS A 278 1.75 0.20 28.12
CA LYS A 278 1.59 -0.77 27.05
C LYS A 278 1.22 -0.12 25.71
N GLN A 279 0.53 1.01 25.74
CA GLN A 279 0.23 1.79 24.53
C GLN A 279 1.51 2.41 23.97
N VAL A 280 2.34 3.01 24.82
CA VAL A 280 3.65 3.54 24.42
C VAL A 280 4.54 2.42 23.87
N GLU A 281 4.64 1.29 24.57
CA GLU A 281 5.39 0.11 24.09
C GLU A 281 4.88 -0.38 22.71
N ALA A 282 3.56 -0.38 22.49
CA ALA A 282 2.99 -0.77 21.21
C ALA A 282 3.38 0.19 20.08
N PHE A 283 3.38 1.50 20.34
CA PHE A 283 3.83 2.48 19.38
C PHE A 283 5.34 2.39 19.10
N GLU A 284 6.16 2.11 20.10
CA GLU A 284 7.60 1.86 19.94
C GLU A 284 7.85 0.65 19.03
N ASN A 285 7.16 -0.47 19.31
CA ASN A 285 7.23 -1.66 18.46
C ASN A 285 6.81 -1.38 17.00
N ILE A 286 5.78 -0.54 16.79
CA ILE A 286 5.38 -0.15 15.42
C ILE A 286 6.48 0.68 14.75
N ARG A 287 7.11 1.64 15.45
CA ARG A 287 8.24 2.40 14.90
C ARG A 287 9.41 1.51 14.52
N GLU A 288 9.73 0.52 15.37
CA GLU A 288 10.77 -0.47 15.08
C GLU A 288 10.41 -1.29 13.83
N ASP A 289 9.17 -1.79 13.75
CA ASP A 289 8.66 -2.50 12.56
C ASP A 289 8.83 -1.62 11.29
N LEU A 290 8.45 -0.36 11.34
CA LEU A 290 8.58 0.56 10.20
C LEU A 290 10.04 0.82 9.81
N GLY A 291 10.93 0.95 10.80
CA GLY A 291 12.35 1.20 10.58
C GLY A 291 13.13 -0.01 10.07
N ASN A 292 12.65 -1.24 10.31
CA ASN A 292 13.34 -2.48 9.99
C ASN A 292 12.66 -3.33 8.90
N SER A 293 11.57 -2.84 8.29
CA SER A 293 10.89 -3.58 7.23
C SER A 293 11.55 -3.36 5.88
N TYR A 294 11.44 -4.36 5.02
CA TYR A 294 11.77 -4.29 3.61
C TYR A 294 10.55 -3.87 2.79
N THR A 295 10.77 -3.15 1.73
CA THR A 295 9.74 -2.84 0.73
C THR A 295 10.28 -3.12 -0.65
N VAL A 296 9.58 -3.94 -1.40
CA VAL A 296 9.91 -4.23 -2.81
C VAL A 296 8.75 -3.85 -3.70
N THR A 297 9.08 -3.51 -4.95
CA THR A 297 8.07 -3.40 -5.99
C THR A 297 8.40 -4.32 -7.13
N TYR A 298 7.38 -4.83 -7.80
CA TYR A 298 7.52 -5.63 -9.00
C TYR A 298 6.28 -5.50 -9.89
N TYR A 299 6.44 -5.76 -11.16
CA TYR A 299 5.34 -5.93 -12.09
C TYR A 299 5.04 -7.42 -12.20
N PRO A 300 3.82 -7.86 -11.85
CA PRO A 300 3.48 -9.29 -11.85
C PRO A 300 3.79 -9.95 -13.18
N GLN A 301 4.48 -11.09 -13.13
CA GLN A 301 4.65 -11.95 -14.30
C GLN A 301 3.29 -12.52 -14.72
N GLN A 302 3.20 -12.95 -15.99
CA GLN A 302 1.98 -13.53 -16.50
C GLN A 302 1.53 -14.70 -15.61
N ASN A 303 0.32 -14.57 -15.07
CA ASN A 303 -0.29 -15.54 -14.16
C ASN A 303 -1.77 -15.70 -14.54
N PRO A 304 -2.23 -16.92 -14.88
CA PRO A 304 -3.63 -17.18 -15.24
C PRO A 304 -4.60 -17.05 -14.08
N ASN A 305 -4.11 -16.98 -12.83
CA ASN A 305 -4.95 -16.81 -11.65
C ASN A 305 -5.44 -15.36 -11.53
N GLU A 306 -6.69 -15.13 -11.86
CA GLU A 306 -7.36 -13.83 -11.70
C GLU A 306 -8.02 -13.67 -10.32
N SER A 307 -7.97 -14.69 -9.49
CA SER A 307 -8.51 -14.68 -8.13
C SER A 307 -7.47 -14.19 -7.12
N PHE A 308 -7.35 -14.89 -5.99
CA PHE A 308 -6.37 -14.55 -4.95
C PHE A 308 -5.02 -15.17 -5.27
N ARG A 309 -4.00 -14.32 -5.52
CA ARG A 309 -2.61 -14.72 -5.77
C ARG A 309 -1.85 -14.79 -4.46
N LYS A 310 -1.30 -15.96 -4.16
CA LYS A 310 -0.49 -16.18 -2.95
C LYS A 310 0.92 -15.63 -3.15
N ILE A 311 1.41 -14.89 -2.17
CA ILE A 311 2.79 -14.41 -2.12
C ILE A 311 3.59 -15.33 -1.19
N ASN A 312 4.75 -15.77 -1.65
CA ASN A 312 5.77 -16.45 -0.85
C ASN A 312 7.10 -15.68 -0.96
N ILE A 313 7.77 -15.51 0.18
CA ILE A 313 9.05 -14.83 0.27
C ILE A 313 10.06 -15.82 0.82
N GLU A 314 11.20 -15.96 0.16
CA GLU A 314 12.29 -16.83 0.57
C GLU A 314 13.59 -16.04 0.74
N VAL A 315 14.34 -16.31 1.80
CA VAL A 315 15.70 -15.82 2.01
C VAL A 315 16.66 -16.90 1.55
N VAL A 316 17.50 -16.62 0.57
CA VAL A 316 18.37 -17.61 -0.07
C VAL A 316 19.85 -17.47 0.31
N SER A 317 20.24 -16.39 0.98
CA SER A 317 21.64 -16.11 1.33
C SER A 317 22.21 -17.00 2.45
N ASP A 318 21.36 -17.56 3.31
CA ASP A 318 21.77 -18.35 4.48
C ASP A 318 21.03 -19.70 4.48
N VAL A 319 21.51 -20.64 3.71
CA VAL A 319 20.95 -21.99 3.63
C VAL A 319 20.99 -22.67 5.00
N GLY A 320 19.82 -23.00 5.54
CA GLY A 320 19.68 -23.72 6.83
C GLY A 320 19.28 -22.83 8.00
N LYS A 321 19.30 -21.50 7.90
CA LYS A 321 18.71 -20.64 8.92
C LYS A 321 17.19 -20.54 8.75
N LYS A 322 16.47 -20.59 9.86
CA LYS A 322 15.02 -20.38 9.88
C LYS A 322 14.73 -18.91 10.17
N TYR A 323 13.96 -18.30 9.30
CA TYR A 323 13.49 -16.92 9.43
C TYR A 323 11.96 -16.91 9.61
N HIS A 324 11.48 -15.94 10.36
CA HIS A 324 10.08 -15.61 10.42
C HIS A 324 9.84 -14.39 9.53
N ILE A 325 9.02 -14.55 8.50
CA ILE A 325 8.69 -13.50 7.56
C ILE A 325 7.25 -13.09 7.78
N ARG A 326 7.04 -11.80 8.07
CA ARG A 326 5.72 -11.21 8.21
C ARG A 326 5.42 -10.33 7.01
N ALA A 327 4.42 -10.72 6.23
CA ALA A 327 3.94 -10.04 5.04
C ALA A 327 2.45 -10.31 4.86
N ARG A 328 1.79 -9.59 3.96
CA ARG A 328 0.47 -10.04 3.49
C ARG A 328 0.61 -11.37 2.75
N PRO A 329 -0.34 -12.30 2.89
CA PRO A 329 -0.24 -13.64 2.28
C PRO A 329 -0.52 -13.63 0.76
N GLY A 330 -1.03 -12.52 0.22
CA GLY A 330 -1.37 -12.38 -1.18
C GLY A 330 -2.28 -11.18 -1.44
N TYR A 331 -2.86 -11.13 -2.61
CA TYR A 331 -3.78 -10.08 -3.04
C TYR A 331 -4.65 -10.57 -4.22
N ARG A 332 -5.72 -9.82 -4.56
CA ARG A 332 -6.49 -10.02 -5.78
C ARG A 332 -6.03 -9.01 -6.82
N PRO A 333 -5.61 -9.47 -8.02
CA PRO A 333 -5.28 -8.54 -9.09
C PRO A 333 -6.51 -7.73 -9.47
N ARG A 334 -6.33 -6.45 -9.76
CA ARG A 334 -7.41 -5.66 -10.33
C ARG A 334 -7.67 -6.17 -11.74
N SER A 335 -8.90 -6.62 -12.01
CA SER A 335 -9.31 -6.95 -13.37
C SER A 335 -9.15 -5.68 -14.21
N GLY A 336 -8.32 -5.75 -15.25
CA GLY A 336 -8.23 -4.66 -16.21
C GLY A 336 -9.57 -4.54 -16.93
N PHE A 337 -10.28 -3.45 -16.73
CA PHE A 337 -11.39 -3.03 -17.56
C PHE A 337 -10.89 -2.31 -18.80
#